data_fff7a6c2e402293b924fbb27ee28d8bb
#
_entry.id   fff7a6c2e402293b924fbb27ee28d8bb
#
_cell.length_a   1.000
_cell.length_b   1.000
_cell.length_c   1.000
_cell.angle_alpha   90.00
_cell.angle_beta   90.00
_cell.angle_gamma   90.00
#
_symmetry.space_group_name_H-M   'P 1'
#
loop_
_entity.id
_entity.type
_entity.pdbx_description
1 polymer ?
#
loop_
_entity_poly.entity_id
_entity_poly.type
_entity_poly.pdbx_seq_one_letter_code
_entity_poly.pdbx_strand_id
1 'polypeptide(L)'
;MEKRQIIDFNNLKFEPFDNYGVVVPGMSWHKISYNRENGGQGTYVLKMEPGSKSLPHEHTGFEEFLMLDGELTDPDGKIFKKGDFISFEPGSRHSSFTKNGCLVLVFMRGVNKAI
;
A
#
# COMPACT_ATOMS: atom_id res chain seq x y z
N MET A 1 -25.95 -13.34 7.01
CA MET A 1 -24.95 -12.58 7.78
C MET A 1 -24.71 -11.26 7.10
N GLU A 2 -24.98 -10.20 7.81
CA GLU A 2 -24.79 -8.84 7.36
C GLU A 2 -23.49 -8.27 7.88
N LYS A 3 -23.10 -7.12 7.40
CA LYS A 3 -21.92 -6.38 7.84
C LYS A 3 -20.61 -7.12 7.61
N ARG A 4 -20.50 -7.86 6.53
CA ARG A 4 -19.24 -8.45 6.08
C ARG A 4 -19.04 -8.22 4.59
N GLN A 5 -17.78 -8.25 4.17
CA GLN A 5 -17.40 -8.31 2.77
C GLN A 5 -16.69 -9.64 2.52
N ILE A 6 -16.86 -10.17 1.33
CA ILE A 6 -16.08 -11.31 0.86
C ILE A 6 -15.35 -10.85 -0.38
N ILE A 7 -14.03 -10.83 -0.32
CA ILE A 7 -13.19 -10.32 -1.41
C ILE A 7 -12.52 -11.50 -2.10
N ASP A 8 -12.76 -11.59 -3.39
CA ASP A 8 -12.08 -12.58 -4.24
C ASP A 8 -10.84 -11.94 -4.85
N PHE A 9 -9.66 -12.34 -4.38
CA PHE A 9 -8.39 -11.78 -4.84
C PHE A 9 -8.06 -12.15 -6.28
N ASN A 10 -8.80 -13.07 -6.89
CA ASN A 10 -8.66 -13.38 -8.30
C ASN A 10 -9.48 -12.45 -9.21
N ASN A 11 -10.32 -11.60 -8.64
CA ASN A 11 -11.22 -10.71 -9.37
C ASN A 11 -11.19 -9.28 -8.82
N LEU A 12 -10.02 -8.81 -8.39
CA LEU A 12 -9.87 -7.44 -7.89
C LEU A 12 -10.00 -6.43 -9.04
N LYS A 13 -10.67 -5.33 -8.75
CA LYS A 13 -10.79 -4.19 -9.67
C LYS A 13 -9.98 -3.04 -9.10
N PHE A 14 -8.96 -2.62 -9.85
CA PHE A 14 -8.05 -1.58 -9.41
C PHE A 14 -8.46 -0.23 -9.99
N GLU A 15 -8.38 0.80 -9.17
CA GLU A 15 -8.56 2.20 -9.54
C GLU A 15 -7.23 2.93 -9.36
N PRO A 16 -7.02 4.08 -10.03
CA PRO A 16 -5.80 4.85 -9.84
C PRO A 16 -5.58 5.19 -8.36
N PHE A 17 -4.34 5.03 -7.89
CA PHE A 17 -3.98 5.33 -6.51
C PHE A 17 -3.82 6.85 -6.34
N ASP A 18 -4.65 7.45 -5.51
CA ASP A 18 -4.71 8.89 -5.29
C ASP A 18 -4.73 9.27 -3.80
N ASN A 19 -4.17 8.41 -2.96
CA ASN A 19 -4.22 8.59 -1.51
C ASN A 19 -3.63 9.91 -1.01
N TYR A 20 -2.77 10.55 -1.79
CA TYR A 20 -2.15 11.83 -1.45
C TYR A 20 -2.79 13.02 -2.17
N GLY A 21 -3.98 12.84 -2.75
CA GLY A 21 -4.70 13.88 -3.49
C GLY A 21 -4.28 14.03 -4.94
N VAL A 22 -3.28 13.28 -5.39
CA VAL A 22 -2.83 13.22 -6.78
C VAL A 22 -2.66 11.76 -7.19
N VAL A 23 -2.91 11.46 -8.46
CA VAL A 23 -2.67 10.13 -9.00
C VAL A 23 -1.17 9.90 -9.11
N VAL A 24 -0.70 8.76 -8.57
CA VAL A 24 0.70 8.37 -8.67
C VAL A 24 0.85 7.44 -9.89
N PRO A 25 1.68 7.80 -10.87
CA PRO A 25 1.85 6.97 -12.07
C PRO A 25 2.28 5.54 -11.72
N GLY A 26 1.63 4.56 -12.35
CA GLY A 26 1.95 3.16 -12.17
C GLY A 26 1.41 2.52 -10.90
N MET A 27 0.70 3.28 -10.07
CA MET A 27 0.10 2.73 -8.85
C MET A 27 -1.42 2.71 -8.96
N SER A 28 -2.00 1.61 -8.50
CA SER A 28 -3.45 1.45 -8.43
C SER A 28 -3.82 0.67 -7.17
N TRP A 29 -5.06 0.78 -6.73
CA TRP A 29 -5.50 0.11 -5.53
C TRP A 29 -6.94 -0.39 -5.63
N HIS A 30 -7.22 -1.40 -4.80
CA HIS A 30 -8.56 -1.88 -4.50
C HIS A 30 -8.79 -1.69 -3.01
N LYS A 31 -9.63 -0.72 -2.65
CA LYS A 31 -9.92 -0.43 -1.25
C LYS A 31 -10.92 -1.46 -0.72
N ILE A 32 -10.57 -2.13 0.37
CA ILE A 32 -11.45 -3.08 1.06
C ILE A 32 -12.20 -2.35 2.17
N SER A 33 -11.49 -1.86 3.15
CA SER A 33 -12.08 -1.15 4.30
C SER A 33 -11.41 0.18 4.57
N TYR A 34 -10.38 0.53 3.79
CA TYR A 34 -9.65 1.78 3.98
C TYR A 34 -10.56 2.97 3.69
N ASN A 35 -10.56 3.93 4.59
CA ASN A 35 -11.30 5.18 4.44
C ASN A 35 -10.47 6.32 5.00
N ARG A 36 -10.09 7.27 4.14
CA ARG A 36 -9.31 8.42 4.52
C ARG A 36 -10.08 9.35 5.48
N GLU A 37 -11.38 9.45 5.30
CA GLU A 37 -12.24 10.30 6.14
C GLU A 37 -12.42 9.73 7.55
N ASN A 38 -12.11 8.45 7.74
CA ASN A 38 -12.20 7.77 9.02
C ASN A 38 -10.82 7.64 9.68
N GLY A 39 -9.98 8.64 9.54
CA GLY A 39 -8.64 8.66 10.11
C GLY A 39 -7.60 7.87 9.32
N GLY A 40 -7.91 7.47 8.09
CA GLY A 40 -6.96 6.72 7.27
C GLY A 40 -6.70 5.32 7.77
N GLN A 41 -7.73 4.69 8.33
CA GLN A 41 -7.65 3.31 8.82
C GLN A 41 -8.28 2.35 7.83
N GLY A 42 -7.83 1.11 7.86
CA GLY A 42 -8.40 0.03 7.08
C GLY A 42 -7.41 -0.64 6.16
N THR A 43 -7.93 -1.44 5.26
CA THR A 43 -7.14 -2.35 4.43
C THR A 43 -7.38 -2.06 2.96
N TYR A 44 -6.32 -2.15 2.16
CA TYR A 44 -6.42 -2.09 0.70
C TYR A 44 -5.37 -2.97 0.06
N VAL A 45 -5.60 -3.33 -1.19
CA VAL A 45 -4.62 -4.02 -2.03
C VAL A 45 -4.00 -3.00 -2.96
N LEU A 46 -2.68 -2.93 -2.96
CA LEU A 46 -1.90 -2.02 -3.80
C LEU A 46 -1.25 -2.81 -4.92
N LYS A 47 -1.38 -2.29 -6.12
CA LYS A 47 -0.67 -2.81 -7.30
C LYS A 47 0.28 -1.74 -7.81
N MET A 48 1.52 -2.13 -8.04
CA MET A 48 2.52 -1.24 -8.63
C MET A 48 3.03 -1.87 -9.93
N GLU A 49 2.98 -1.10 -11.01
CA GLU A 49 3.51 -1.54 -12.30
C GLU A 49 5.04 -1.54 -12.29
N PRO A 50 5.68 -2.37 -13.14
CA PRO A 50 7.14 -2.38 -13.23
C PRO A 50 7.71 -0.98 -13.43
N GLY A 51 8.75 -0.65 -12.66
CA GLY A 51 9.44 0.63 -12.75
C GLY A 51 8.79 1.78 -11.98
N SER A 52 7.66 1.55 -11.33
CA SER A 52 6.98 2.61 -10.57
C SER A 52 7.58 2.78 -9.17
N LYS A 53 7.34 3.96 -8.59
CA LYS A 53 7.77 4.25 -7.22
C LYS A 53 6.72 5.08 -6.50
N SER A 54 6.62 4.83 -5.21
CA SER A 54 5.72 5.60 -4.34
C SER A 54 6.33 6.97 -4.05
N LEU A 55 5.47 7.91 -3.66
CA LEU A 55 5.92 9.21 -3.18
C LEU A 55 6.49 9.07 -1.76
N PRO A 56 7.52 9.85 -1.42
CA PRO A 56 8.02 9.89 -0.04
C PRO A 56 6.91 10.28 0.92
N HIS A 57 6.80 9.58 2.03
CA HIS A 57 5.75 9.82 3.01
C HIS A 57 6.18 9.42 4.42
N GLU A 58 5.48 9.99 5.40
CA GLU A 58 5.64 9.66 6.81
C GLU A 58 4.39 8.94 7.29
N HIS A 59 4.58 7.87 8.05
CA HIS A 59 3.48 7.12 8.64
C HIS A 59 3.03 7.79 9.93
N THR A 60 1.77 8.21 10.03
CA THR A 60 1.23 8.81 11.26
C THR A 60 0.74 7.74 12.25
N GLY A 61 0.48 6.54 11.76
CA GLY A 61 0.16 5.36 12.54
C GLY A 61 0.96 4.18 12.02
N PHE A 62 0.72 3.01 12.58
CA PHE A 62 1.31 1.80 12.02
C PHE A 62 0.83 1.59 10.58
N GLU A 63 1.77 1.30 9.69
CA GLU A 63 1.47 0.76 8.38
C GLU A 63 2.13 -0.60 8.29
N GLU A 64 1.34 -1.61 8.04
CA GLU A 64 1.83 -2.97 7.90
C GLU A 64 1.39 -3.52 6.55
N PHE A 65 2.23 -4.33 5.93
CA PHE A 65 1.83 -4.91 4.66
C PHE A 65 2.47 -6.27 4.43
N LEU A 66 1.73 -7.08 3.69
CA LEU A 66 2.14 -8.40 3.25
C LEU A 66 2.41 -8.34 1.74
N MET A 67 3.60 -8.75 1.34
CA MET A 67 3.93 -8.88 -0.08
C MET A 67 3.21 -10.10 -0.65
N LEU A 68 2.23 -9.87 -1.51
CA LEU A 68 1.48 -10.95 -2.17
C LEU A 68 2.20 -11.47 -3.41
N ASP A 69 2.88 -10.59 -4.13
CA ASP A 69 3.62 -10.95 -5.33
C ASP A 69 4.63 -9.85 -5.67
N GLY A 70 5.68 -10.20 -6.39
CA GLY A 70 6.69 -9.23 -6.81
C GLY A 70 7.62 -8.81 -5.68
N GLU A 71 8.19 -7.60 -5.84
CA GLU A 71 9.16 -7.08 -4.88
C GLU A 71 9.07 -5.56 -4.76
N LEU A 72 9.47 -5.05 -3.59
CA LEU A 72 9.65 -3.63 -3.30
C LEU A 72 11.04 -3.39 -2.76
N THR A 73 11.66 -2.28 -3.15
CA THR A 73 12.96 -1.87 -2.63
C THR A 73 12.81 -0.52 -1.95
N ASP A 74 13.27 -0.43 -0.70
CA ASP A 74 13.32 0.80 0.07
C ASP A 74 14.63 1.55 -0.17
N PRO A 75 14.73 2.85 0.19
CA PRO A 75 15.94 3.65 -0.06
C PRO A 75 17.20 3.12 0.61
N ASP A 76 17.07 2.35 1.68
CA ASP A 76 18.21 1.72 2.37
C ASP A 76 18.71 0.46 1.67
N GLY A 77 18.12 0.09 0.53
CA GLY A 77 18.49 -1.08 -0.24
C GLY A 77 17.84 -2.38 0.18
N LYS A 78 16.98 -2.35 1.20
CA LYS A 78 16.24 -3.55 1.61
C LYS A 78 15.21 -3.91 0.54
N ILE A 79 15.15 -5.20 0.20
CA ILE A 79 14.22 -5.75 -0.79
C ILE A 79 13.21 -6.61 -0.06
N PHE A 80 11.94 -6.28 -0.23
CA PHE A 80 10.82 -7.04 0.29
C PHE A 80 10.26 -7.93 -0.82
N LYS A 81 10.07 -9.20 -0.54
CA LYS A 81 9.67 -10.22 -1.51
C LYS A 81 8.38 -10.90 -1.10
N LYS A 82 7.77 -11.61 -2.03
CA LYS A 82 6.58 -12.41 -1.78
C LYS A 82 6.69 -13.20 -0.48
N GLY A 83 5.71 -13.04 0.39
CA GLY A 83 5.64 -13.68 1.70
C GLY A 83 6.24 -12.87 2.84
N ASP A 84 6.96 -11.77 2.55
CA ASP A 84 7.46 -10.89 3.60
C ASP A 84 6.34 -10.05 4.18
N PHE A 85 6.35 -9.90 5.49
CA PHE A 85 5.46 -8.99 6.21
C PHE A 85 6.30 -7.88 6.82
N ILE A 86 5.95 -6.64 6.51
CA ILE A 86 6.70 -5.46 6.95
C ILE A 86 5.81 -4.63 7.87
N SER A 87 6.37 -4.17 8.98
CA SER A 87 5.67 -3.32 9.93
C SER A 87 6.45 -2.03 10.12
N PHE A 88 5.84 -0.90 9.76
CA PHE A 88 6.39 0.43 10.00
C PHE A 88 5.70 1.09 11.18
N GLU A 89 6.48 1.58 12.12
CA GLU A 89 5.98 2.29 13.30
C GLU A 89 5.59 3.74 12.95
N PRO A 90 4.72 4.36 13.77
CA PRO A 90 4.42 5.79 13.62
C PRO A 90 5.68 6.63 13.64
N GLY A 91 5.75 7.63 12.77
CA GLY A 91 6.90 8.50 12.63
C GLY A 91 7.95 8.02 11.65
N SER A 92 7.85 6.79 11.18
CA SER A 92 8.77 6.29 10.16
C SER A 92 8.50 6.94 8.80
N ARG A 93 9.53 7.07 7.99
CA ARG A 93 9.47 7.68 6.66
C ARG A 93 10.11 6.77 5.65
N HIS A 94 9.51 6.68 4.48
CA HIS A 94 10.12 5.98 3.36
C HIS A 94 9.49 6.37 2.02
N SER A 95 10.06 5.80 0.98
CA SER A 95 9.48 5.66 -0.36
C SER A 95 9.88 4.28 -0.85
N SER A 96 9.16 3.75 -1.83
CA SER A 96 9.46 2.41 -2.33
C SER A 96 9.53 2.42 -3.85
N PHE A 97 10.34 1.53 -4.39
CA PHE A 97 10.50 1.33 -5.82
C PHE A 97 10.29 -0.14 -6.13
N THR A 98 9.64 -0.43 -7.25
CA THR A 98 9.52 -1.81 -7.73
C THR A 98 10.09 -1.92 -9.14
N LYS A 99 11.07 -2.80 -9.31
CA LYS A 99 11.67 -3.03 -10.62
C LYS A 99 10.74 -3.80 -11.54
N ASN A 100 10.12 -4.85 -11.02
CA ASN A 100 9.36 -5.81 -11.81
C ASN A 100 7.86 -5.78 -11.52
N GLY A 101 7.41 -4.84 -10.71
CA GLY A 101 6.02 -4.78 -10.27
C GLY A 101 5.76 -5.57 -9.00
N CYS A 102 4.66 -5.26 -8.33
CA CYS A 102 4.28 -5.98 -7.12
C CYS A 102 2.81 -5.86 -6.81
N LEU A 103 2.35 -6.75 -5.95
CA LEU A 103 1.02 -6.74 -5.37
C LEU A 103 1.18 -6.84 -3.85
N VAL A 104 0.54 -5.92 -3.13
CA VAL A 104 0.75 -5.75 -1.70
C VAL A 104 -0.59 -5.63 -0.99
N LEU A 105 -0.74 -6.34 0.11
CA LEU A 105 -1.90 -6.19 1.01
C LEU A 105 -1.51 -5.27 2.14
N VAL A 106 -2.16 -4.11 2.24
CA VAL A 106 -1.76 -3.03 3.15
C VAL A 106 -2.79 -2.83 4.24
N PHE A 107 -2.32 -2.76 5.48
CA PHE A 107 -3.12 -2.52 6.67
C PHE A 107 -2.70 -1.17 7.26
N MET A 108 -3.60 -0.18 7.21
CA MET A 108 -3.35 1.18 7.66
C MET A 108 -4.04 1.45 9.00
N ARG A 109 -3.33 2.08 9.92
CA ARG A 109 -3.87 2.56 11.20
C ARG A 109 -3.68 4.06 11.37
N GLY A 110 -3.64 4.78 10.27
CA GLY A 110 -3.49 6.23 10.22
C GLY A 110 -3.16 6.67 8.81
N VAL A 111 -3.35 7.93 8.52
CA VAL A 111 -3.02 8.47 7.19
C VAL A 111 -1.51 8.54 7.00
N ASN A 112 -1.06 8.38 5.76
CA ASN A 112 0.30 8.73 5.39
C ASN A 112 0.37 10.23 5.10
N LYS A 113 1.45 10.85 5.52
CA LYS A 113 1.70 12.28 5.32
C LYS A 113 2.76 12.44 4.24
N ALA A 114 2.43 13.18 3.19
CA ALA A 114 3.40 13.50 2.14
C ALA A 114 4.52 14.37 2.68
N ILE A 115 5.72 14.12 2.24
CA ILE A 115 6.91 14.87 2.66
C ILE A 115 7.79 15.27 1.46
#